data_2a7588ba91ec803dc8819c3f1d4fb1a6
#
_entry.id   2a7588ba91ec803dc8819c3f1d4fb1a6
#
_cell.length_a   1.000
_cell.length_b   1.000
_cell.length_c   1.000
_cell.angle_alpha   90.00
_cell.angle_beta   90.00
_cell.angle_gamma   90.00
#
_symmetry.space_group_name_H-M   'P 1'
#
loop_
_entity.id
_entity.type
_entity.pdbx_description
1 polymer ?
#
loop_
_entity_poly.entity_id
_entity_poly.type
_entity_poly.pdbx_seq_one_letter_code
_entity_poly.pdbx_strand_id
1 'polypeptide(L)'
;MAVLQEKGQLLNVIIRHATPNDFAVIRKIERMAGAAFEQYDMSEIANDEPPSIVVLKQYCSDQRIWVAVDESDRPVAYIMARPLGPHAHIDQVSVTPEHARHRIGSTLIDSVEHWAASHGLSALTLSTFCGVPWNAPYYQRLGFREIPENTLPSELRAIRLDEKRLGLDRWPRCCMKRNVRPIITLHSPERPAR
;
A
#
# COMPACT_ATOMS: atom_id res chain seq x y z
N MET A 1 -15.58 37.13 -13.00
CA MET A 1 -14.23 36.56 -13.15
C MET A 1 -14.31 35.09 -12.80
N ALA A 2 -14.17 34.23 -13.79
CA ALA A 2 -14.31 32.79 -13.64
C ALA A 2 -13.02 32.23 -13.04
N VAL A 3 -13.13 31.55 -11.88
CA VAL A 3 -12.06 30.77 -11.31
C VAL A 3 -11.93 29.49 -12.14
N LEU A 4 -10.84 29.39 -12.88
CA LEU A 4 -10.46 28.20 -13.63
C LEU A 4 -10.19 27.07 -12.64
N GLN A 5 -11.05 26.04 -12.64
CA GLN A 5 -10.74 24.74 -12.07
C GLN A 5 -9.58 24.14 -12.87
N GLU A 6 -8.43 24.04 -12.25
CA GLU A 6 -7.36 23.20 -12.77
C GLU A 6 -7.86 21.75 -12.78
N LYS A 7 -8.17 21.26 -13.96
CA LYS A 7 -8.40 19.83 -14.20
C LYS A 7 -7.12 19.10 -13.81
N GLY A 8 -7.23 18.23 -12.80
CA GLY A 8 -6.11 17.42 -12.32
C GLY A 8 -5.45 16.67 -13.48
N GLN A 9 -4.26 17.12 -13.84
CA GLN A 9 -3.40 16.45 -14.79
C GLN A 9 -3.05 15.09 -14.16
N LEU A 10 -3.39 14.00 -14.84
CA LEU A 10 -2.94 12.67 -14.45
C LEU A 10 -1.42 12.68 -14.52
N LEU A 11 -0.77 12.66 -13.37
CA LEU A 11 0.68 12.52 -13.33
C LEU A 11 1.04 11.18 -13.94
N ASN A 12 1.87 11.20 -14.96
CA ASN A 12 2.32 9.99 -15.65
C ASN A 12 3.42 9.36 -14.78
N VAL A 13 3.02 8.37 -13.92
CA VAL A 13 3.97 7.62 -13.11
C VAL A 13 4.11 6.20 -13.65
N ILE A 14 5.31 5.67 -13.58
CA ILE A 14 5.62 4.28 -13.92
C ILE A 14 5.80 3.52 -12.61
N ILE A 15 5.21 2.31 -12.52
CA ILE A 15 5.43 1.41 -11.40
C ILE A 15 6.50 0.39 -11.78
N ARG A 16 7.50 0.26 -10.94
CA ARG A 16 8.54 -0.78 -11.05
C ARG A 16 8.93 -1.33 -9.70
N HIS A 17 9.60 -2.47 -9.68
CA HIS A 17 10.24 -2.94 -8.45
C HIS A 17 11.31 -1.97 -7.98
N ALA A 18 11.43 -1.84 -6.66
CA ALA A 18 12.48 -1.03 -6.07
C ALA A 18 13.86 -1.71 -6.25
N THR A 19 14.87 -0.88 -6.33
CA THR A 19 16.28 -1.27 -6.33
C THR A 19 16.99 -0.76 -5.08
N PRO A 20 18.16 -1.25 -4.72
CA PRO A 20 18.93 -0.71 -3.60
C PRO A 20 19.20 0.80 -3.67
N ASN A 21 19.25 1.38 -4.88
CA ASN A 21 19.44 2.82 -5.09
C ASN A 21 18.25 3.66 -4.62
N ASP A 22 17.06 3.06 -4.52
CA ASP A 22 15.83 3.73 -4.11
C ASP A 22 15.68 3.86 -2.58
N PHE A 23 16.44 3.10 -1.77
CA PHE A 23 16.22 2.98 -0.33
C PHE A 23 16.29 4.31 0.42
N ALA A 24 17.22 5.18 0.07
CA ALA A 24 17.34 6.49 0.71
C ALA A 24 16.10 7.36 0.41
N VAL A 25 15.60 7.31 -0.83
CA VAL A 25 14.42 8.05 -1.25
C VAL A 25 13.15 7.47 -0.63
N ILE A 26 13.00 6.14 -0.57
CA ILE A 26 11.88 5.45 0.11
C ILE A 26 11.77 5.92 1.57
N ARG A 27 12.87 5.93 2.31
CA ARG A 27 12.89 6.41 3.69
C ARG A 27 12.53 7.89 3.82
N LYS A 28 12.89 8.71 2.82
CA LYS A 28 12.48 10.12 2.76
C LYS A 28 10.97 10.25 2.49
N ILE A 29 10.44 9.47 1.55
CA ILE A 29 8.98 9.42 1.24
C ILE A 29 8.20 9.10 2.50
N GLU A 30 8.65 8.11 3.28
CA GLU A 30 7.97 7.70 4.53
C GLU A 30 7.86 8.86 5.51
N ARG A 31 8.98 9.54 5.80
CA ARG A 31 8.96 10.71 6.70
C ARG A 31 8.07 11.84 6.21
N MET A 32 8.10 12.11 4.89
CA MET A 32 7.26 13.16 4.31
C MET A 32 5.77 12.81 4.38
N ALA A 33 5.41 11.55 4.13
CA ALA A 33 4.04 11.07 4.24
C ALA A 33 3.56 11.03 5.70
N GLY A 34 4.45 10.60 6.61
CA GLY A 34 4.20 10.53 8.05
C GLY A 34 3.86 11.89 8.68
N ALA A 35 4.49 12.97 8.21
CA ALA A 35 4.28 14.31 8.76
C ALA A 35 2.80 14.76 8.75
N ALA A 36 1.96 14.21 7.88
CA ALA A 36 0.54 14.51 7.84
C ALA A 36 -0.22 14.08 9.11
N PHE A 37 0.30 13.11 9.87
CA PHE A 37 -0.32 12.63 11.10
C PHE A 37 -0.26 13.65 12.25
N GLU A 38 0.62 14.65 12.20
CA GLU A 38 0.66 15.74 13.18
C GLU A 38 -0.70 16.46 13.30
N GLN A 39 -1.44 16.58 12.20
CA GLN A 39 -2.75 17.24 12.16
C GLN A 39 -3.84 16.45 12.91
N TYR A 40 -3.54 15.25 13.38
CA TYR A 40 -4.47 14.34 14.06
C TYR A 40 -3.99 13.99 15.49
N ASP A 41 -3.14 14.82 16.06
CA ASP A 41 -2.52 14.57 17.37
C ASP A 41 -1.83 13.21 17.47
N MET A 42 -1.19 12.80 16.34
CA MET A 42 -0.48 11.53 16.20
C MET A 42 1.03 11.76 15.98
N SER A 43 1.62 12.64 16.77
CA SER A 43 3.03 13.03 16.64
C SER A 43 4.01 11.85 16.73
N GLU A 44 3.68 10.82 17.50
CA GLU A 44 4.49 9.60 17.58
C GLU A 44 4.52 8.86 16.24
N ILE A 45 3.39 8.80 15.53
CA ILE A 45 3.30 8.20 14.19
C ILE A 45 3.98 9.08 13.14
N ALA A 46 3.80 10.41 13.26
CA ALA A 46 4.42 11.37 12.35
C ALA A 46 5.95 11.32 12.41
N ASN A 47 6.51 11.00 13.58
CA ASN A 47 7.96 10.93 13.83
C ASN A 47 8.50 9.50 13.89
N ASP A 48 7.69 8.50 13.50
CA ASP A 48 8.13 7.10 13.48
C ASP A 48 9.29 6.89 12.51
N GLU A 49 10.20 5.98 12.88
CA GLU A 49 11.36 5.67 12.04
C GLU A 49 10.93 4.90 10.79
N PRO A 50 11.36 5.35 9.60
CA PRO A 50 11.07 4.63 8.37
C PRO A 50 11.75 3.25 8.37
N PRO A 51 11.28 2.31 7.53
CA PRO A 51 11.82 0.97 7.44
C PRO A 51 13.34 0.96 7.39
N SER A 52 13.98 0.09 8.17
CA SER A 52 15.43 -0.03 8.18
C SER A 52 15.95 -0.52 6.83
N ILE A 53 17.22 -0.23 6.54
CA ILE A 53 17.88 -0.73 5.31
C ILE A 53 17.87 -2.26 5.24
N VAL A 54 17.93 -2.95 6.40
CA VAL A 54 17.87 -4.42 6.46
C VAL A 54 16.50 -4.91 5.98
N VAL A 55 15.42 -4.30 6.46
CA VAL A 55 14.04 -4.62 6.03
C VAL A 55 13.88 -4.32 4.53
N LEU A 56 14.30 -3.15 4.06
CA LEU A 56 14.20 -2.79 2.64
C LEU A 56 14.97 -3.76 1.75
N LYS A 57 16.17 -4.19 2.15
CA LYS A 57 16.95 -5.20 1.44
C LYS A 57 16.19 -6.53 1.32
N GLN A 58 15.57 -6.99 2.40
CA GLN A 58 14.79 -8.23 2.38
C GLN A 58 13.62 -8.14 1.40
N TYR A 59 12.81 -7.07 1.50
CA TYR A 59 11.69 -6.88 0.57
C TYR A 59 12.13 -6.72 -0.88
N CYS A 60 13.26 -6.07 -1.11
CA CYS A 60 13.83 -5.87 -2.44
C CYS A 60 14.32 -7.21 -3.05
N SER A 61 15.06 -8.03 -2.27
CA SER A 61 15.52 -9.34 -2.72
C SER A 61 14.36 -10.29 -3.05
N ASP A 62 13.26 -10.18 -2.33
CA ASP A 62 12.06 -10.98 -2.54
C ASP A 62 11.12 -10.38 -3.61
N GLN A 63 11.51 -9.27 -4.25
CA GLN A 63 10.69 -8.53 -5.23
C GLN A 63 9.30 -8.12 -4.69
N ARG A 64 9.23 -7.73 -3.41
CA ARG A 64 7.99 -7.41 -2.69
C ARG A 64 7.90 -5.94 -2.27
N ILE A 65 8.64 -5.07 -2.95
CA ILE A 65 8.57 -3.62 -2.80
C ILE A 65 8.52 -2.99 -4.20
N TRP A 66 7.54 -2.12 -4.40
CA TRP A 66 7.34 -1.38 -5.65
C TRP A 66 7.44 0.12 -5.37
N VAL A 67 7.93 0.85 -6.37
CA VAL A 67 7.98 2.31 -6.38
C VAL A 67 7.16 2.85 -7.55
N ALA A 68 6.50 3.97 -7.32
CA ALA A 68 6.01 4.82 -8.40
C ALA A 68 7.06 5.89 -8.67
N VAL A 69 7.51 6.00 -9.90
CA VAL A 69 8.55 6.95 -10.31
C VAL A 69 8.00 8.02 -11.23
N ASP A 70 8.56 9.22 -11.12
CA ASP A 70 8.29 10.33 -12.03
C ASP A 70 9.03 10.15 -13.38
N GLU A 71 8.88 11.13 -14.29
CA GLU A 71 9.53 11.12 -15.61
C GLU A 71 11.07 11.09 -15.55
N SER A 72 11.66 11.42 -14.42
CA SER A 72 13.11 11.37 -14.15
C SER A 72 13.54 10.06 -13.46
N ASP A 73 12.70 9.02 -13.44
CA ASP A 73 12.88 7.74 -12.72
C ASP A 73 13.10 7.93 -11.21
N ARG A 74 12.62 9.03 -10.62
CA ARG A 74 12.74 9.27 -9.18
C ARG A 74 11.50 8.81 -8.43
N PRO A 75 11.64 7.97 -7.38
CA PRO A 75 10.51 7.51 -6.58
C PRO A 75 9.77 8.68 -5.90
N VAL A 76 8.43 8.69 -6.06
CA VAL A 76 7.49 9.63 -5.44
C VAL A 76 6.51 8.93 -4.51
N ALA A 77 6.43 7.61 -4.59
CA ALA A 77 5.63 6.77 -3.73
C ALA A 77 6.19 5.35 -3.68
N TYR A 78 5.84 4.58 -2.67
CA TYR A 78 6.20 3.16 -2.60
C TYR A 78 5.13 2.33 -1.88
N ILE A 79 5.20 1.00 -2.08
CA ILE A 79 4.40 0.02 -1.37
C ILE A 79 5.24 -1.20 -1.04
N MET A 80 5.02 -1.78 0.14
CA MET A 80 5.61 -3.04 0.57
C MET A 80 4.48 -4.02 0.90
N ALA A 81 4.64 -5.29 0.47
CA ALA A 81 3.69 -6.34 0.76
C ALA A 81 4.42 -7.69 0.97
N ARG A 82 3.77 -8.60 1.66
CA ARG A 82 4.28 -9.95 1.90
C ARG A 82 3.17 -10.99 1.90
N PRO A 83 3.47 -12.27 1.64
CA PRO A 83 2.53 -13.34 1.89
C PRO A 83 2.21 -13.41 3.40
N LEU A 84 0.94 -13.59 3.72
CA LEU A 84 0.46 -13.78 5.09
C LEU A 84 -0.66 -14.83 5.06
N GLY A 85 -0.31 -16.08 5.33
CA GLY A 85 -1.19 -17.21 5.09
C GLY A 85 -1.65 -17.24 3.61
N PRO A 86 -2.96 -17.34 3.34
CA PRO A 86 -3.49 -17.36 1.96
C PRO A 86 -3.67 -15.97 1.35
N HIS A 87 -3.15 -14.92 1.96
CA HIS A 87 -3.37 -13.53 1.57
C HIS A 87 -2.06 -12.79 1.29
N ALA A 88 -2.14 -11.69 0.54
CA ALA A 88 -1.08 -10.69 0.43
C ALA A 88 -1.36 -9.58 1.47
N HIS A 89 -0.45 -9.39 2.41
CA HIS A 89 -0.55 -8.31 3.39
C HIS A 89 0.24 -7.10 2.92
N ILE A 90 -0.43 -5.96 2.86
CA ILE A 90 0.22 -4.67 2.59
C ILE A 90 0.74 -4.16 3.94
N ASP A 91 2.07 -4.13 4.07
CA ASP A 91 2.72 -3.66 5.29
C ASP A 91 2.83 -2.14 5.31
N GLN A 92 3.07 -1.51 4.14
CA GLN A 92 3.20 -0.07 4.02
C GLN A 92 2.83 0.41 2.62
N VAL A 93 2.18 1.57 2.53
CA VAL A 93 2.05 2.37 1.31
C VAL A 93 2.14 3.84 1.65
N SER A 94 3.07 4.54 0.99
CA SER A 94 3.31 5.97 1.22
C SER A 94 3.49 6.71 -0.08
N VAL A 95 2.89 7.88 -0.16
CA VAL A 95 2.93 8.81 -1.30
C VAL A 95 3.39 10.16 -0.77
N THR A 96 4.32 10.83 -1.46
CA THR A 96 4.73 12.17 -1.05
C THR A 96 3.53 13.13 -1.08
N PRO A 97 3.46 14.14 -0.19
CA PRO A 97 2.34 15.08 -0.14
C PRO A 97 2.05 15.76 -1.48
N GLU A 98 3.08 16.12 -2.24
CA GLU A 98 2.99 16.78 -3.55
C GLU A 98 2.30 15.89 -4.61
N HIS A 99 2.40 14.56 -4.45
CA HIS A 99 1.83 13.56 -5.36
C HIS A 99 0.57 12.91 -4.80
N ALA A 100 0.08 13.36 -3.65
CA ALA A 100 -1.16 12.86 -3.07
C ALA A 100 -2.37 13.18 -3.96
N ARG A 101 -3.43 12.34 -3.87
CA ARG A 101 -4.69 12.50 -4.63
C ARG A 101 -4.61 12.33 -6.16
N HIS A 102 -3.47 11.88 -6.70
CA HIS A 102 -3.28 11.54 -8.12
C HIS A 102 -3.45 10.04 -8.42
N ARG A 103 -4.15 9.29 -7.55
CA ARG A 103 -4.41 7.85 -7.66
C ARG A 103 -3.15 6.95 -7.60
N ILE A 104 -1.97 7.50 -7.30
CA ILE A 104 -0.72 6.72 -7.25
C ILE A 104 -0.81 5.58 -6.25
N GLY A 105 -1.37 5.84 -5.05
CA GLY A 105 -1.57 4.79 -4.05
C GLY A 105 -2.45 3.64 -4.53
N SER A 106 -3.54 3.92 -5.26
CA SER A 106 -4.39 2.86 -5.84
C SER A 106 -3.66 2.07 -6.92
N THR A 107 -2.87 2.72 -7.78
CA THR A 107 -2.06 2.04 -8.81
C THR A 107 -1.01 1.12 -8.20
N LEU A 108 -0.36 1.54 -7.11
CA LEU A 108 0.56 0.68 -6.34
C LEU A 108 -0.17 -0.54 -5.74
N ILE A 109 -1.37 -0.34 -5.17
CA ILE A 109 -2.19 -1.44 -4.63
C ILE A 109 -2.62 -2.40 -5.74
N ASP A 110 -2.93 -1.91 -6.94
CA ASP A 110 -3.24 -2.75 -8.09
C ASP A 110 -2.03 -3.58 -8.54
N SER A 111 -0.80 -3.06 -8.44
CA SER A 111 0.43 -3.84 -8.68
C SER A 111 0.59 -4.99 -7.68
N VAL A 112 0.31 -4.74 -6.41
CA VAL A 112 0.28 -5.80 -5.38
C VAL A 112 -0.83 -6.82 -5.65
N GLU A 113 -2.00 -6.38 -6.14
CA GLU A 113 -3.09 -7.31 -6.51
C GLU A 113 -2.68 -8.23 -7.66
N HIS A 114 -2.01 -7.71 -8.69
CA HIS A 114 -1.48 -8.54 -9.78
C HIS A 114 -0.44 -9.55 -9.29
N TRP A 115 0.48 -9.10 -8.45
CA TRP A 115 1.44 -10.00 -7.81
C TRP A 115 0.74 -11.08 -6.98
N ALA A 116 -0.24 -10.71 -6.17
CA ALA A 116 -1.00 -11.64 -5.35
C ALA A 116 -1.73 -12.69 -6.21
N ALA A 117 -2.38 -12.25 -7.29
CA ALA A 117 -3.07 -13.12 -8.23
C ALA A 117 -2.11 -14.13 -8.90
N SER A 118 -0.93 -13.67 -9.32
CA SER A 118 0.09 -14.55 -9.95
C SER A 118 0.69 -15.58 -8.98
N HIS A 119 0.58 -15.33 -7.66
CA HIS A 119 1.04 -16.23 -6.60
C HIS A 119 -0.09 -17.05 -5.95
N GLY A 120 -1.30 -17.01 -6.50
CA GLY A 120 -2.44 -17.77 -5.99
C GLY A 120 -2.98 -17.26 -4.64
N LEU A 121 -2.63 -16.03 -4.24
CA LEU A 121 -3.12 -15.42 -3.02
C LEU A 121 -4.54 -14.90 -3.23
N SER A 122 -5.43 -15.15 -2.27
CA SER A 122 -6.88 -14.98 -2.46
C SER A 122 -7.39 -13.57 -2.15
N ALA A 123 -6.63 -12.79 -1.39
CA ALA A 123 -7.03 -11.44 -1.00
C ALA A 123 -5.84 -10.56 -0.64
N LEU A 124 -6.06 -9.25 -0.70
CA LEU A 124 -5.21 -8.24 -0.07
C LEU A 124 -5.73 -7.99 1.35
N THR A 125 -4.82 -7.86 2.31
CA THR A 125 -5.11 -7.47 3.70
C THR A 125 -4.21 -6.33 4.12
N LEU A 126 -4.63 -5.56 5.12
CA LEU A 126 -3.83 -4.52 5.77
C LEU A 126 -4.35 -4.25 7.18
N SER A 127 -3.53 -3.59 8.01
CA SER A 127 -3.94 -2.98 9.27
C SER A 127 -3.76 -1.47 9.18
N THR A 128 -4.74 -0.69 9.66
CA THR A 128 -4.74 0.76 9.46
C THR A 128 -5.50 1.50 10.55
N PHE A 129 -5.35 2.83 10.62
CA PHE A 129 -6.11 3.68 11.54
C PHE A 129 -7.54 3.92 11.03
N CYS A 130 -8.54 3.80 11.92
CA CYS A 130 -9.94 3.93 11.55
C CYS A 130 -10.35 5.38 11.25
N GLY A 131 -9.87 6.34 12.04
CA GLY A 131 -10.32 7.74 12.02
C GLY A 131 -9.57 8.66 11.06
N VAL A 132 -8.51 8.19 10.41
CA VAL A 132 -7.67 9.02 9.53
C VAL A 132 -8.20 8.94 8.09
N PRO A 133 -8.54 10.08 7.43
CA PRO A 133 -9.25 10.09 6.14
C PRO A 133 -8.55 9.37 4.98
N TRP A 134 -7.21 9.33 5.00
CA TRP A 134 -6.40 8.62 3.98
C TRP A 134 -6.03 7.19 4.40
N ASN A 135 -6.60 6.67 5.49
CA ASN A 135 -6.44 5.31 5.97
C ASN A 135 -7.74 4.50 5.75
N ALA A 136 -8.41 3.98 6.77
CA ALA A 136 -9.58 3.12 6.56
C ALA A 136 -10.64 3.72 5.60
N PRO A 137 -11.03 5.01 5.67
CA PRO A 137 -11.95 5.59 4.70
C PRO A 137 -11.43 5.58 3.24
N TYR A 138 -10.12 5.71 3.04
CA TYR A 138 -9.52 5.60 1.71
C TYR A 138 -9.57 4.17 1.19
N TYR A 139 -9.19 3.18 2.01
CA TYR A 139 -9.23 1.77 1.62
C TYR A 139 -10.66 1.28 1.38
N GLN A 140 -11.65 1.77 2.13
CA GLN A 140 -13.07 1.49 1.86
C GLN A 140 -13.47 1.90 0.44
N ARG A 141 -13.04 3.09 -0.02
CA ARG A 141 -13.30 3.54 -1.41
C ARG A 141 -12.61 2.68 -2.46
N LEU A 142 -11.53 1.98 -2.09
CA LEU A 142 -10.84 1.00 -2.95
C LEU A 142 -11.43 -0.42 -2.85
N GLY A 143 -12.56 -0.59 -2.16
CA GLY A 143 -13.26 -1.87 -2.04
C GLY A 143 -12.79 -2.77 -0.90
N PHE A 144 -11.89 -2.29 -0.03
CA PHE A 144 -11.58 -3.02 1.19
C PHE A 144 -12.75 -2.95 2.18
N ARG A 145 -12.94 -4.02 2.93
CA ARG A 145 -13.92 -4.11 4.00
C ARG A 145 -13.21 -4.46 5.31
N GLU A 146 -13.69 -3.87 6.38
CA GLU A 146 -13.20 -4.18 7.72
C GLU A 146 -13.51 -5.64 8.08
N ILE A 147 -12.57 -6.29 8.73
CA ILE A 147 -12.73 -7.64 9.29
C ILE A 147 -13.08 -7.46 10.76
N PRO A 148 -14.24 -7.95 11.23
CA PRO A 148 -14.60 -7.89 12.63
C PRO A 148 -13.52 -8.55 13.51
N GLU A 149 -13.20 -7.95 14.65
CA GLU A 149 -12.08 -8.39 15.50
C GLU A 149 -12.23 -9.85 15.96
N ASN A 150 -13.47 -10.27 16.26
CA ASN A 150 -13.78 -11.63 16.66
C ASN A 150 -13.61 -12.68 15.54
N THR A 151 -13.48 -12.26 14.28
CA THR A 151 -13.29 -13.14 13.11
C THR A 151 -11.91 -13.00 12.47
N LEU A 152 -11.00 -12.22 13.08
CA LEU A 152 -9.65 -12.06 12.56
C LEU A 152 -8.94 -13.41 12.45
N PRO A 153 -8.33 -13.74 11.29
CA PRO A 153 -7.40 -14.85 11.17
C PRO A 153 -6.23 -14.74 12.16
N SER A 154 -5.65 -15.87 12.54
CA SER A 154 -4.55 -15.93 13.52
C SER A 154 -3.39 -15.00 13.18
N GLU A 155 -3.05 -14.92 11.89
CA GLU A 155 -1.94 -14.11 11.37
C GLU A 155 -2.19 -12.61 11.54
N LEU A 156 -3.40 -12.14 11.20
CA LEU A 156 -3.79 -10.74 11.40
C LEU A 156 -3.94 -10.40 12.88
N ARG A 157 -4.40 -11.36 13.68
CA ARG A 157 -4.45 -11.18 15.14
C ARG A 157 -3.05 -11.01 15.73
N ALA A 158 -2.07 -11.78 15.24
CA ALA A 158 -0.68 -11.60 15.66
C ALA A 158 -0.15 -10.19 15.33
N ILE A 159 -0.43 -9.68 14.11
CA ILE A 159 -0.08 -8.31 13.74
C ILE A 159 -0.71 -7.30 14.71
N ARG A 160 -2.01 -7.42 15.00
CA ARG A 160 -2.70 -6.52 15.94
C ARG A 160 -2.09 -6.56 17.35
N LEU A 161 -1.68 -7.75 17.81
CA LEU A 161 -1.00 -7.89 19.10
C LEU A 161 0.37 -7.20 19.11
N ASP A 162 1.14 -7.30 18.03
CA ASP A 162 2.43 -6.61 17.91
C ASP A 162 2.26 -5.10 17.83
N GLU A 163 1.29 -4.60 17.06
CA GLU A 163 0.93 -3.19 17.03
C GLU A 163 0.53 -2.66 18.42
N LYS A 164 -0.23 -3.45 19.17
CA LYS A 164 -0.59 -3.11 20.55
C LYS A 164 0.63 -3.01 21.47
N ARG A 165 1.58 -3.94 21.34
CA ARG A 165 2.85 -3.91 22.12
C ARG A 165 3.67 -2.67 21.80
N LEU A 166 3.58 -2.17 20.55
CA LEU A 166 4.21 -0.92 20.12
C LEU A 166 3.42 0.33 20.53
N GLY A 167 2.29 0.18 21.25
CA GLY A 167 1.48 1.31 21.73
C GLY A 167 0.59 1.94 20.66
N LEU A 168 0.44 1.31 19.49
CA LEU A 168 -0.36 1.86 18.38
C LEU A 168 -1.88 1.81 18.66
N ASP A 169 -2.33 1.05 19.67
CA ASP A 169 -3.74 0.98 20.09
C ASP A 169 -4.26 2.24 20.80
N ARG A 170 -3.42 3.25 21.01
CA ARG A 170 -3.88 4.60 21.42
C ARG A 170 -4.87 5.18 20.43
N TRP A 171 -4.72 4.85 19.17
CA TRP A 171 -5.60 5.28 18.09
C TRP A 171 -6.35 4.06 17.56
N PRO A 172 -7.68 4.16 17.37
CA PRO A 172 -8.46 3.05 16.85
C PRO A 172 -7.90 2.52 15.53
N ARG A 173 -7.64 1.22 15.47
CA ARG A 173 -7.11 0.52 14.29
C ARG A 173 -8.02 -0.63 13.92
N CYS A 174 -8.06 -0.94 12.63
CA CYS A 174 -8.79 -2.09 12.11
C CYS A 174 -7.95 -2.85 11.07
N CYS A 175 -8.24 -4.13 10.93
CA CYS A 175 -7.78 -4.92 9.79
C CYS A 175 -8.82 -4.87 8.67
N MET A 176 -8.35 -4.75 7.45
CA MET A 176 -9.22 -4.70 6.28
C MET A 176 -8.81 -5.73 5.23
N LYS A 177 -9.77 -6.16 4.41
CA LYS A 177 -9.60 -7.17 3.37
C LYS A 177 -10.29 -6.75 2.09
N ARG A 178 -9.65 -7.03 0.93
CA ARG A 178 -10.23 -6.98 -0.41
C ARG A 178 -9.86 -8.28 -1.14
N ASN A 179 -10.85 -8.98 -1.70
CA ASN A 179 -10.56 -10.18 -2.49
C ASN A 179 -9.79 -9.81 -3.75
N VAL A 180 -8.82 -10.65 -4.12
CA VAL A 180 -8.06 -10.53 -5.37
C VAL A 180 -8.99 -10.87 -6.53
N ARG A 181 -8.98 -10.03 -7.57
CA ARG A 181 -9.71 -10.29 -8.81
C ARG A 181 -9.02 -11.40 -9.60
N PRO A 182 -9.76 -12.41 -10.12
CA PRO A 182 -9.15 -13.45 -10.94
C PRO A 182 -8.47 -12.85 -12.16
N ILE A 183 -7.29 -13.36 -12.53
CA ILE A 183 -6.70 -13.05 -13.83
C ILE A 183 -7.56 -13.74 -14.90
N ILE A 184 -8.32 -12.95 -15.67
CA ILE A 184 -9.04 -13.49 -16.82
C ILE A 184 -8.01 -13.78 -17.90
N THR A 185 -7.53 -15.02 -17.96
CA THR A 185 -6.73 -15.49 -19.10
C THR A 185 -7.70 -15.66 -20.28
N LEU A 186 -7.67 -14.73 -21.23
CA LEU A 186 -8.38 -14.89 -22.50
C LEU A 186 -7.71 -16.07 -23.22
N HIS A 187 -8.28 -17.26 -23.10
CA HIS A 187 -7.96 -18.38 -23.98
C HIS A 187 -8.37 -17.96 -25.37
N SER A 188 -7.40 -17.72 -26.25
CA SER A 188 -7.68 -17.63 -27.68
C SER A 188 -8.29 -18.98 -28.10
N PRO A 189 -9.44 -18.98 -28.77
CA PRO A 189 -10.01 -20.22 -29.27
C PRO A 189 -9.02 -20.84 -30.27
N GLU A 190 -8.60 -22.09 -30.02
CA GLU A 190 -7.85 -22.88 -30.97
C GLU A 190 -8.60 -22.90 -32.32
N ARG A 191 -7.94 -22.41 -33.37
CA ARG A 191 -8.48 -22.59 -34.72
C ARG A 191 -8.57 -24.09 -35.01
N PRO A 192 -9.73 -24.62 -35.40
CA PRO A 192 -9.78 -26.01 -35.84
C PRO A 192 -8.88 -26.17 -37.07
N ALA A 193 -8.00 -27.15 -36.99
CA ALA A 193 -7.18 -27.56 -38.12
C ALA A 193 -8.11 -28.00 -39.28
N ARG A 194 -7.82 -27.48 -40.48
CA ARG A 194 -8.45 -27.90 -41.74
C ARG A 194 -7.80 -29.16 -42.24
#